data_1beff6bda178e61261e254801f4a1e84
#
_entry.id   1beff6bda178e61261e254801f4a1e84
#
_cell.length_a   1.000
_cell.length_b   1.000
_cell.length_c   1.000
_cell.angle_alpha   90.00
_cell.angle_beta   90.00
_cell.angle_gamma   90.00
#
_symmetry.space_group_name_H-M   'P 1'
#
loop_
_entity.id
_entity.type
_entity.pdbx_description
1 polymer ?
#
loop_
_entity_poly.entity_id
_entity_poly.type
_entity_poly.pdbx_seq_one_letter_code
_entity_poly.pdbx_strand_id
1 'polypeptide(L)'
;TPVGSIAYALAAGNTVVFKPSEYTPGVGVWLEESFNAVAPFADIFTTITGLADTGNALCTSAIDKLSFTGSTRTAKLVAAACAINMTPVVLECGGKDPVIVASDANLDRAVDATIWSAMANAGQSCIGAERVYVDEKVAEAFIAKAVALAESIHAGAPGDGNYGPATMPSQISVISSHLKAAIKDGGHFVYGSLKSVQAPFVQPVILVDVPENSAAVREETFGPIIIINRVATMKEAIELSNASRYGLGANVWSKRQGKKIASQLHCGMVAINSTFSFAAISSVPFGGVKDSGYGRVHGPEGLLEYTYPRTVVRTRFNIPLKFLSFKRRPKDDKLVVKATKILKGRLG
;
A
#
# COMPACT_ATOMS: atom_id res chain seq x y z
N THR A 1 6.55 8.20 -5.15
CA THR A 1 5.30 7.47 -5.39
C THR A 1 4.81 7.61 -6.84
N PRO A 2 4.59 8.81 -7.45
CA PRO A 2 3.96 8.91 -8.78
C PRO A 2 4.78 8.28 -9.91
N VAL A 3 6.11 8.30 -9.82
CA VAL A 3 7.01 7.80 -10.88
C VAL A 3 6.75 6.33 -11.19
N GLY A 4 6.38 5.50 -10.21
CA GLY A 4 6.03 4.11 -10.45
C GLY A 4 4.91 3.96 -11.49
N SER A 5 3.74 4.54 -11.22
CA SER A 5 2.59 4.48 -12.13
C SER A 5 2.88 5.15 -13.49
N ILE A 6 3.50 6.34 -13.47
CA ILE A 6 3.85 7.09 -14.70
C ILE A 6 4.79 6.27 -15.59
N ALA A 7 5.87 5.74 -15.04
CA ALA A 7 6.87 4.98 -15.80
C ALA A 7 6.28 3.71 -16.43
N TYR A 8 5.43 2.98 -15.69
CA TYR A 8 4.79 1.77 -16.21
C TYR A 8 3.73 2.08 -17.28
N ALA A 9 2.97 3.17 -17.12
CA ALA A 9 2.02 3.61 -18.13
C ALA A 9 2.73 3.98 -19.44
N LEU A 10 3.80 4.77 -19.36
CA LEU A 10 4.62 5.16 -20.51
C LEU A 10 5.32 3.94 -21.14
N ALA A 11 5.87 3.03 -20.34
CA ALA A 11 6.51 1.80 -20.84
C ALA A 11 5.53 0.86 -21.55
N ALA A 12 4.24 0.90 -21.17
CA ALA A 12 3.18 0.17 -21.86
C ALA A 12 2.68 0.86 -23.15
N GLY A 13 3.23 2.04 -23.50
CA GLY A 13 2.88 2.79 -24.71
C GLY A 13 1.70 3.74 -24.55
N ASN A 14 1.32 4.09 -23.34
CA ASN A 14 0.26 5.06 -23.07
C ASN A 14 0.81 6.49 -23.00
N THR A 15 -0.05 7.47 -23.20
CA THR A 15 0.16 8.84 -22.77
C THR A 15 -0.33 9.03 -21.35
N VAL A 16 0.22 10.00 -20.64
CA VAL A 16 -0.10 10.23 -19.22
C VAL A 16 -0.49 11.67 -18.96
N VAL A 17 -1.64 11.86 -18.31
CA VAL A 17 -2.00 13.12 -17.68
C VAL A 17 -1.87 12.95 -16.17
N PHE A 18 -1.00 13.75 -15.56
CA PHE A 18 -0.69 13.67 -14.14
C PHE A 18 -1.22 14.88 -13.36
N LYS A 19 -2.05 14.62 -12.35
CA LYS A 19 -2.41 15.63 -11.35
C LYS A 19 -1.62 15.37 -10.06
N PRO A 20 -0.63 16.17 -9.74
CA PRO A 20 0.10 16.07 -8.47
C PRO A 20 -0.79 16.46 -7.29
N SER A 21 -0.31 16.18 -6.06
CA SER A 21 -0.91 16.71 -4.85
C SER A 21 -0.90 18.24 -4.88
N GLU A 22 -1.96 18.86 -4.44
CA GLU A 22 -2.09 20.32 -4.28
C GLU A 22 -1.09 20.90 -3.28
N TYR A 23 -0.55 20.07 -2.39
CA TYR A 23 0.49 20.49 -1.43
C TYR A 23 1.90 20.48 -2.01
N THR A 24 2.12 19.74 -3.11
CA THR A 24 3.45 19.61 -3.73
C THR A 24 3.38 19.69 -5.27
N PRO A 25 2.66 20.69 -5.84
CA PRO A 25 2.42 20.75 -7.29
C PRO A 25 3.72 20.91 -8.10
N GLY A 26 4.71 21.61 -7.56
CA GLY A 26 6.01 21.84 -8.22
C GLY A 26 6.76 20.55 -8.54
N VAL A 27 6.57 19.46 -7.78
CA VAL A 27 7.16 18.15 -8.11
C VAL A 27 6.59 17.61 -9.43
N GLY A 28 5.28 17.79 -9.67
CA GLY A 28 4.65 17.39 -10.92
C GLY A 28 5.17 18.16 -12.11
N VAL A 29 5.25 19.47 -11.99
CA VAL A 29 5.79 20.36 -13.03
C VAL A 29 7.25 19.99 -13.35
N TRP A 30 8.07 19.82 -12.33
CA TRP A 30 9.46 19.39 -12.50
C TRP A 30 9.59 18.03 -13.21
N LEU A 31 8.73 17.07 -12.89
CA LEU A 31 8.71 15.75 -13.55
C LEU A 31 8.37 15.90 -15.04
N GLU A 32 7.37 16.71 -15.39
CA GLU A 32 6.99 16.97 -16.77
C GLU A 32 8.14 17.65 -17.55
N GLU A 33 8.72 18.72 -17.02
CA GLU A 33 9.86 19.40 -17.62
C GLU A 33 11.05 18.47 -17.84
N SER A 34 11.38 17.66 -16.80
CA SER A 34 12.48 16.70 -16.87
C SER A 34 12.24 15.60 -17.91
N PHE A 35 11.01 15.11 -18.01
CA PHE A 35 10.64 14.10 -18.99
C PHE A 35 10.68 14.69 -20.41
N ASN A 36 10.06 15.84 -20.62
CA ASN A 36 9.96 16.47 -21.94
C ASN A 36 11.35 16.93 -22.47
N ALA A 37 12.32 17.19 -21.58
CA ALA A 37 13.70 17.48 -21.98
C ALA A 37 14.41 16.31 -22.69
N VAL A 38 13.96 15.08 -22.47
CA VAL A 38 14.59 13.85 -23.02
C VAL A 38 13.63 13.02 -23.89
N ALA A 39 12.34 13.31 -23.87
CA ALA A 39 11.35 12.57 -24.64
C ALA A 39 11.49 12.84 -26.15
N PRO A 40 11.42 11.79 -26.99
CA PRO A 40 11.51 11.96 -28.44
C PRO A 40 10.23 12.52 -29.08
N PHE A 41 9.13 12.58 -28.32
CA PHE A 41 7.83 13.05 -28.78
C PHE A 41 7.24 14.06 -27.77
N ALA A 42 6.54 15.05 -28.27
CA ALA A 42 5.79 16.00 -27.46
C ALA A 42 4.47 15.37 -26.95
N ASP A 43 3.95 15.93 -25.88
CA ASP A 43 2.58 15.68 -25.36
C ASP A 43 2.28 14.23 -24.91
N ILE A 44 3.31 13.43 -24.62
CA ILE A 44 3.10 12.10 -24.09
C ILE A 44 3.04 12.06 -22.55
N PHE A 45 3.54 13.11 -21.90
CA PHE A 45 3.41 13.31 -20.46
C PHE A 45 3.07 14.77 -20.16
N THR A 46 1.91 15.02 -19.54
CA THR A 46 1.40 16.34 -19.23
C THR A 46 0.98 16.40 -17.76
N THR A 47 1.37 17.47 -17.07
CA THR A 47 0.94 17.76 -15.69
C THR A 47 -0.15 18.81 -15.68
N ILE A 48 -1.23 18.55 -14.97
CA ILE A 48 -2.28 19.51 -14.67
C ILE A 48 -2.34 19.74 -13.16
N THR A 49 -2.20 20.98 -12.74
CA THR A 49 -2.35 21.37 -11.34
C THR A 49 -3.79 21.71 -11.02
N GLY A 50 -4.19 21.55 -9.77
CA GLY A 50 -5.53 21.88 -9.31
C GLY A 50 -5.94 21.13 -8.07
N LEU A 51 -7.15 21.40 -7.61
CA LEU A 51 -7.75 20.84 -6.40
C LEU A 51 -8.67 19.64 -6.72
N ALA A 52 -9.64 19.39 -5.86
CA ALA A 52 -10.57 18.27 -5.97
C ALA A 52 -11.37 18.30 -7.29
N ASP A 53 -11.75 19.47 -7.76
CA ASP A 53 -12.55 19.63 -9.00
C ASP A 53 -11.75 19.15 -10.23
N THR A 54 -10.46 19.48 -10.30
CA THR A 54 -9.56 18.97 -11.35
C THR A 54 -9.43 17.45 -11.29
N GLY A 55 -9.31 16.88 -10.08
CA GLY A 55 -9.28 15.42 -9.88
C GLY A 55 -10.59 14.76 -10.33
N ASN A 56 -11.73 15.35 -10.01
CA ASN A 56 -13.04 14.85 -10.43
C ASN A 56 -13.23 14.94 -11.95
N ALA A 57 -12.77 16.02 -12.58
CA ALA A 57 -12.81 16.17 -14.03
C ALA A 57 -12.02 15.07 -14.74
N LEU A 58 -10.84 14.69 -14.21
CA LEU A 58 -10.09 13.54 -14.72
C LEU A 58 -10.86 12.23 -14.59
N CYS A 59 -11.49 11.96 -13.43
CA CYS A 59 -12.26 10.75 -13.21
C CYS A 59 -13.43 10.58 -14.21
N THR A 60 -13.99 11.68 -14.69
CA THR A 60 -15.15 11.70 -15.59
C THR A 60 -14.80 11.96 -17.05
N SER A 61 -13.52 12.19 -17.36
CA SER A 61 -13.06 12.39 -18.72
C SER A 61 -12.89 11.06 -19.48
N ALA A 62 -12.68 11.15 -20.79
CA ALA A 62 -12.48 9.98 -21.67
C ALA A 62 -11.03 9.49 -21.54
N ILE A 63 -10.71 8.82 -20.45
CA ILE A 63 -9.43 8.16 -20.20
C ILE A 63 -9.60 6.64 -20.15
N ASP A 64 -8.58 5.90 -20.58
CA ASP A 64 -8.61 4.44 -20.64
C ASP A 64 -8.33 3.78 -19.27
N LYS A 65 -7.58 4.45 -18.40
CA LYS A 65 -7.20 3.96 -17.07
C LYS A 65 -6.91 5.13 -16.15
N LEU A 66 -7.27 4.98 -14.87
CA LEU A 66 -6.90 5.93 -13.82
C LEU A 66 -6.07 5.22 -12.75
N SER A 67 -4.94 5.81 -12.37
CA SER A 67 -4.16 5.41 -11.20
C SER A 67 -4.26 6.48 -10.12
N PHE A 68 -4.63 6.09 -8.92
CA PHE A 68 -4.82 6.99 -7.78
C PHE A 68 -4.00 6.52 -6.58
N THR A 69 -3.28 7.46 -5.96
CA THR A 69 -2.64 7.26 -4.66
C THR A 69 -3.16 8.28 -3.67
N GLY A 70 -3.67 7.83 -2.52
CA GLY A 70 -4.20 8.71 -1.50
C GLY A 70 -5.03 8.00 -0.44
N SER A 71 -5.89 8.74 0.29
CA SER A 71 -6.70 8.15 1.34
C SER A 71 -7.76 7.19 0.81
N THR A 72 -8.06 6.12 1.54
CA THR A 72 -9.16 5.18 1.22
C THR A 72 -10.49 5.90 0.97
N ARG A 73 -10.79 6.95 1.74
CA ARG A 73 -12.01 7.74 1.56
C ARG A 73 -12.08 8.37 0.17
N THR A 74 -11.00 9.01 -0.26
CA THR A 74 -10.92 9.62 -1.59
C THR A 74 -10.90 8.56 -2.69
N ALA A 75 -10.20 7.45 -2.50
CA ALA A 75 -10.17 6.34 -3.45
C ALA A 75 -11.57 5.79 -3.76
N LYS A 76 -12.43 5.66 -2.75
CA LYS A 76 -13.83 5.24 -2.94
C LYS A 76 -14.63 6.23 -3.81
N LEU A 77 -14.40 7.53 -3.64
CA LEU A 77 -15.02 8.56 -4.49
C LEU A 77 -14.49 8.51 -5.93
N VAL A 78 -13.18 8.35 -6.09
CA VAL A 78 -12.53 8.19 -7.41
C VAL A 78 -13.08 6.97 -8.14
N ALA A 79 -13.14 5.81 -7.47
CA ALA A 79 -13.68 4.60 -8.05
C ALA A 79 -15.16 4.76 -8.49
N ALA A 80 -15.98 5.41 -7.66
CA ALA A 80 -17.37 5.66 -7.98
C ALA A 80 -17.53 6.60 -9.20
N ALA A 81 -16.71 7.65 -9.30
CA ALA A 81 -16.73 8.57 -10.43
C ALA A 81 -16.26 7.89 -11.73
N CYS A 82 -15.19 7.10 -11.69
CA CYS A 82 -14.69 6.35 -12.84
C CYS A 82 -15.66 5.26 -13.31
N ALA A 83 -16.45 4.69 -12.40
CA ALA A 83 -17.44 3.67 -12.75
C ALA A 83 -18.53 4.16 -13.70
N ILE A 84 -18.81 5.47 -13.75
CA ILE A 84 -19.80 6.09 -14.68
C ILE A 84 -19.39 5.80 -16.14
N ASN A 85 -18.11 5.88 -16.44
CA ASN A 85 -17.56 5.64 -17.79
C ASN A 85 -16.94 4.24 -17.93
N MET A 86 -17.09 3.34 -16.93
CA MET A 86 -16.44 2.04 -16.87
C MET A 86 -14.90 2.13 -16.95
N THR A 87 -14.33 3.25 -16.56
CA THR A 87 -12.87 3.45 -16.53
C THR A 87 -12.25 2.56 -15.44
N PRO A 88 -11.38 1.61 -15.77
CA PRO A 88 -10.70 0.78 -14.78
C PRO A 88 -9.71 1.61 -13.96
N VAL A 89 -9.55 1.25 -12.69
CA VAL A 89 -8.70 2.00 -11.76
C VAL A 89 -7.66 1.11 -11.08
N VAL A 90 -6.49 1.69 -10.77
CA VAL A 90 -5.53 1.20 -9.80
C VAL A 90 -5.60 2.11 -8.58
N LEU A 91 -5.85 1.55 -7.42
CA LEU A 91 -5.98 2.31 -6.17
C LEU A 91 -4.90 1.89 -5.19
N GLU A 92 -4.01 2.82 -4.89
CA GLU A 92 -2.97 2.70 -3.87
C GLU A 92 -3.35 3.59 -2.68
N CYS A 93 -3.88 2.96 -1.62
CA CYS A 93 -4.38 3.66 -0.45
C CYS A 93 -3.44 3.51 0.75
N GLY A 94 -3.81 4.12 1.86
CA GLY A 94 -3.09 4.02 3.11
C GLY A 94 -3.10 2.60 3.70
N GLY A 95 -2.33 2.44 4.77
CA GLY A 95 -2.19 1.22 5.51
C GLY A 95 -2.29 1.45 7.03
N LYS A 96 -2.21 0.37 7.77
CA LYS A 96 -1.93 0.33 9.19
C LYS A 96 -0.97 -0.83 9.41
N ASP A 97 0.19 -0.71 8.78
CA ASP A 97 1.12 -1.81 8.60
C ASP A 97 1.64 -2.35 9.92
N PRO A 98 1.44 -3.64 10.22
CA PRO A 98 1.96 -4.26 11.42
C PRO A 98 3.43 -4.63 11.26
N VAL A 99 4.16 -4.50 12.36
CA VAL A 99 5.46 -5.11 12.56
C VAL A 99 5.30 -6.25 13.56
N ILE A 100 5.63 -7.47 13.19
CA ILE A 100 5.58 -8.63 14.07
C ILE A 100 7.01 -9.01 14.47
N VAL A 101 7.28 -9.02 15.77
CA VAL A 101 8.61 -9.32 16.34
C VAL A 101 8.53 -10.58 17.18
N ALA A 102 9.08 -11.68 16.66
CA ALA A 102 9.16 -12.95 17.39
C ALA A 102 10.30 -12.94 18.40
N SER A 103 10.24 -13.82 19.40
CA SER A 103 11.25 -13.95 20.45
C SER A 103 12.66 -14.33 19.95
N ASP A 104 12.77 -14.89 18.73
CA ASP A 104 14.04 -15.23 18.10
C ASP A 104 14.58 -14.13 17.15
N ALA A 105 13.96 -12.97 17.11
CA ALA A 105 14.38 -11.86 16.26
C ALA A 105 15.73 -11.27 16.68
N ASN A 106 16.42 -10.67 15.71
CA ASN A 106 17.53 -9.76 16.03
C ASN A 106 16.93 -8.41 16.44
N LEU A 107 16.89 -8.14 17.76
CA LEU A 107 16.21 -6.98 18.31
C LEU A 107 16.85 -5.65 17.86
N ASP A 108 18.19 -5.58 17.77
CA ASP A 108 18.85 -4.34 17.37
C ASP A 108 18.45 -3.93 15.95
N ARG A 109 18.45 -4.87 15.02
CA ARG A 109 18.01 -4.62 13.65
C ARG A 109 16.50 -4.36 13.56
N ALA A 110 15.71 -5.09 14.36
CA ALA A 110 14.26 -4.94 14.35
C ALA A 110 13.85 -3.55 14.87
N VAL A 111 14.47 -3.09 15.96
CA VAL A 111 14.21 -1.77 16.54
C VAL A 111 14.63 -0.67 15.58
N ASP A 112 15.87 -0.71 15.07
CA ASP A 112 16.40 0.30 14.17
C ASP A 112 15.49 0.48 12.94
N ALA A 113 15.17 -0.61 12.26
CA ALA A 113 14.31 -0.58 11.09
C ALA A 113 12.87 -0.16 11.40
N THR A 114 12.32 -0.58 12.55
CA THR A 114 10.94 -0.25 12.95
C THR A 114 10.82 1.23 13.29
N ILE A 115 11.73 1.78 14.08
CA ILE A 115 11.73 3.20 14.44
C ILE A 115 11.98 4.07 13.22
N TRP A 116 12.92 3.70 12.35
CA TRP A 116 13.12 4.40 11.08
C TRP A 116 11.84 4.38 10.23
N SER A 117 11.19 3.24 10.09
CA SER A 117 9.95 3.08 9.32
C SER A 117 8.79 3.92 9.87
N ALA A 118 8.73 4.08 11.19
CA ALA A 118 7.68 4.84 11.86
C ALA A 118 7.92 6.35 11.84
N MET A 119 9.19 6.79 11.83
CA MET A 119 9.55 8.21 12.03
C MET A 119 10.04 8.90 10.76
N ALA A 120 10.59 8.17 9.78
CA ALA A 120 11.08 8.75 8.54
C ALA A 120 9.98 9.55 7.84
N ASN A 121 10.34 10.71 7.26
CA ASN A 121 9.39 11.61 6.62
C ASN A 121 8.23 12.06 7.56
N ALA A 122 8.50 12.21 8.85
CA ALA A 122 7.47 12.48 9.88
C ALA A 122 6.36 11.42 9.95
N GLY A 123 6.65 10.17 9.66
CA GLY A 123 5.67 9.06 9.60
C GLY A 123 4.67 9.15 8.44
N GLN A 124 4.90 10.06 7.50
CA GLN A 124 4.04 10.27 6.33
C GLN A 124 4.39 9.27 5.22
N SER A 125 4.16 8.00 5.48
CA SER A 125 4.38 6.89 4.56
C SER A 125 3.25 5.87 4.67
N CYS A 126 2.65 5.51 3.54
CA CYS A 126 1.59 4.50 3.47
C CYS A 126 2.02 3.10 3.95
N ILE A 127 3.32 2.81 3.86
CA ILE A 127 3.95 1.56 4.32
C ILE A 127 4.76 1.76 5.62
N GLY A 128 4.56 2.89 6.30
CA GLY A 128 5.18 3.18 7.60
C GLY A 128 4.71 2.21 8.67
N ALA A 129 5.61 1.84 9.59
CA ALA A 129 5.24 1.05 10.75
C ALA A 129 4.38 1.89 11.70
N GLU A 130 3.14 1.51 11.93
CA GLU A 130 2.25 2.24 12.83
C GLU A 130 1.88 1.44 14.08
N ARG A 131 1.99 0.10 14.03
CA ARG A 131 1.72 -0.81 15.16
C ARG A 131 2.69 -1.98 15.16
N VAL A 132 3.15 -2.35 16.35
CA VAL A 132 4.08 -3.46 16.59
C VAL A 132 3.41 -4.47 17.49
N TYR A 133 3.46 -5.73 17.10
CA TYR A 133 3.11 -6.88 17.93
C TYR A 133 4.38 -7.63 18.28
N VAL A 134 4.82 -7.50 19.52
CA VAL A 134 6.08 -8.06 19.99
C VAL A 134 5.83 -9.20 20.97
N ASP A 135 6.53 -10.34 20.78
CA ASP A 135 6.49 -11.48 21.72
C ASP A 135 6.85 -11.00 23.13
N GLU A 136 5.99 -11.30 24.12
CA GLU A 136 6.12 -10.83 25.50
C GLU A 136 7.50 -11.11 26.11
N LYS A 137 8.18 -12.20 25.68
CA LYS A 137 9.51 -12.60 26.16
C LYS A 137 10.61 -11.61 25.85
N VAL A 138 10.40 -10.78 24.81
CA VAL A 138 11.40 -9.81 24.34
C VAL A 138 10.85 -8.38 24.32
N ALA A 139 9.61 -8.18 24.73
CA ALA A 139 8.92 -6.91 24.62
C ALA A 139 9.60 -5.79 25.41
N GLU A 140 9.98 -6.04 26.67
CA GLU A 140 10.66 -5.03 27.49
C GLU A 140 11.99 -4.58 26.89
N ALA A 141 12.77 -5.54 26.37
CA ALA A 141 14.04 -5.21 25.72
C ALA A 141 13.83 -4.46 24.41
N PHE A 142 12.79 -4.79 23.64
CA PHE A 142 12.42 -4.09 22.42
C PHE A 142 11.98 -2.65 22.73
N ILE A 143 11.09 -2.46 23.69
CA ILE A 143 10.58 -1.13 24.10
C ILE A 143 11.72 -0.26 24.61
N ALA A 144 12.58 -0.76 25.50
CA ALA A 144 13.70 0.00 26.04
C ALA A 144 14.65 0.49 24.93
N LYS A 145 14.96 -0.39 23.95
CA LYS A 145 15.80 -0.03 22.80
C LYS A 145 15.10 0.97 21.89
N ALA A 146 13.80 0.83 21.68
CA ALA A 146 13.00 1.75 20.84
C ALA A 146 12.98 3.16 21.46
N VAL A 147 12.80 3.26 22.79
CA VAL A 147 12.85 4.53 23.53
C VAL A 147 14.24 5.17 23.41
N ALA A 148 15.29 4.41 23.70
CA ALA A 148 16.67 4.92 23.62
C ALA A 148 17.03 5.44 22.22
N LEU A 149 16.53 4.80 21.16
CA LEU A 149 16.74 5.28 19.80
C LEU A 149 15.91 6.54 19.52
N ALA A 150 14.67 6.59 19.97
CA ALA A 150 13.78 7.75 19.77
C ALA A 150 14.31 9.03 20.46
N GLU A 151 15.05 8.91 21.56
CA GLU A 151 15.72 10.06 22.23
C GLU A 151 16.71 10.79 21.33
N SER A 152 17.28 10.12 20.34
CA SER A 152 18.21 10.70 19.37
C SER A 152 17.52 11.32 18.15
N ILE A 153 16.20 11.26 18.06
CA ILE A 153 15.43 11.65 16.88
C ILE A 153 14.56 12.87 17.23
N HIS A 154 14.58 13.88 16.38
CA HIS A 154 13.70 15.04 16.55
C HIS A 154 13.25 15.62 15.19
N ALA A 155 12.04 16.18 15.20
CA ALA A 155 11.51 16.96 14.09
C ALA A 155 12.14 18.36 14.10
N GLY A 156 12.47 18.88 12.94
CA GLY A 156 13.05 20.22 12.82
C GLY A 156 13.03 20.77 11.39
N ALA A 157 13.50 21.98 11.23
CA ALA A 157 13.71 22.60 9.93
C ALA A 157 14.82 21.87 9.15
N PRO A 158 14.93 22.08 7.82
CA PRO A 158 16.02 21.48 7.05
C PRO A 158 17.40 21.80 7.64
N GLY A 159 18.16 20.76 7.95
CA GLY A 159 19.49 20.85 8.57
C GLY A 159 19.49 20.87 10.11
N ASP A 160 18.32 20.93 10.75
CA ASP A 160 18.19 21.00 12.21
C ASP A 160 17.43 19.79 12.80
N GLY A 161 16.81 18.95 11.99
CA GLY A 161 16.06 17.78 12.42
C GLY A 161 16.35 16.54 11.60
N ASN A 162 15.98 15.39 12.13
CA ASN A 162 16.06 14.10 11.42
C ASN A 162 14.95 13.98 10.37
N TYR A 163 13.85 14.70 10.56
CA TYR A 163 12.74 14.79 9.61
C TYR A 163 12.00 16.14 9.73
N GLY A 164 11.29 16.50 8.67
CA GLY A 164 10.58 17.77 8.52
C GLY A 164 9.17 17.78 9.13
N PRO A 165 8.36 18.80 8.78
CA PRO A 165 7.02 19.00 9.31
C PRO A 165 5.98 18.04 8.68
N ALA A 166 4.79 18.01 9.29
CA ALA A 166 3.59 17.47 8.64
C ALA A 166 3.21 18.35 7.43
N THR A 167 3.05 17.73 6.28
CA THR A 167 2.75 18.43 5.01
C THR A 167 1.35 19.03 5.00
N MET A 168 0.37 18.30 5.58
CA MET A 168 -1.03 18.73 5.61
C MET A 168 -1.40 19.24 7.00
N PRO A 169 -1.89 20.49 7.15
CA PRO A 169 -2.33 21.00 8.45
C PRO A 169 -3.44 20.14 9.10
N SER A 170 -4.33 19.56 8.30
CA SER A 170 -5.39 18.68 8.79
C SER A 170 -4.85 17.41 9.47
N GLN A 171 -3.66 16.94 9.08
CA GLN A 171 -3.04 15.75 9.64
C GLN A 171 -2.66 15.94 11.12
N ILE A 172 -2.29 17.14 11.53
CA ILE A 172 -2.02 17.49 12.94
C ILE A 172 -3.23 17.20 13.83
N SER A 173 -4.44 17.48 13.33
CA SER A 173 -5.68 17.19 14.05
C SER A 173 -5.93 15.69 14.19
N VAL A 174 -5.65 14.90 13.14
CA VAL A 174 -5.75 13.44 13.16
C VAL A 174 -4.78 12.85 14.17
N ILE A 175 -3.51 13.23 14.11
CA ILE A 175 -2.47 12.80 15.04
C ILE A 175 -2.87 13.11 16.50
N SER A 176 -3.28 14.36 16.77
CA SER A 176 -3.73 14.78 18.10
C SER A 176 -4.93 13.97 18.62
N SER A 177 -5.89 13.67 17.74
CA SER A 177 -7.07 12.90 18.11
C SER A 177 -6.75 11.45 18.43
N HIS A 178 -5.85 10.83 17.65
CA HIS A 178 -5.40 9.46 17.87
C HIS A 178 -4.59 9.31 19.17
N LEU A 179 -3.70 10.26 19.48
CA LEU A 179 -2.99 10.28 20.77
C LEU A 179 -3.94 10.38 21.97
N LYS A 180 -4.92 11.29 21.88
CA LYS A 180 -5.94 11.45 22.93
C LYS A 180 -6.79 10.20 23.08
N ALA A 181 -7.19 9.57 21.98
CA ALA A 181 -7.93 8.32 21.99
C ALA A 181 -7.13 7.20 22.65
N ALA A 182 -5.87 7.01 22.24
CA ALA A 182 -4.99 5.99 22.81
C ALA A 182 -4.90 6.07 24.32
N ILE A 183 -4.70 7.26 24.87
CA ILE A 183 -4.59 7.47 26.33
C ILE A 183 -5.95 7.28 27.03
N LYS A 184 -7.03 7.82 26.44
CA LYS A 184 -8.38 7.64 26.98
C LYS A 184 -8.78 6.17 27.06
N ASP A 185 -8.37 5.38 26.08
CA ASP A 185 -8.71 3.97 25.96
C ASP A 185 -7.82 3.07 26.85
N GLY A 186 -6.80 3.61 27.52
CA GLY A 186 -5.96 2.91 28.48
C GLY A 186 -4.50 2.70 28.07
N GLY A 187 -4.08 3.18 26.91
CA GLY A 187 -2.69 3.15 26.48
C GLY A 187 -1.80 4.12 27.27
N HIS A 188 -0.49 3.92 27.19
CA HIS A 188 0.49 4.69 27.96
C HIS A 188 1.61 5.22 27.06
N PHE A 189 2.05 6.47 27.31
CA PHE A 189 3.28 6.98 26.71
C PHE A 189 4.50 6.34 27.39
N VAL A 190 5.39 5.78 26.63
CA VAL A 190 6.74 5.42 27.08
C VAL A 190 7.78 6.39 26.54
N TYR A 191 7.45 7.12 25.45
CA TYR A 191 8.25 8.22 24.93
C TYR A 191 7.34 9.29 24.32
N GLY A 192 7.69 10.57 24.49
CA GLY A 192 6.86 11.66 24.04
C GLY A 192 5.61 11.88 24.90
N SER A 193 4.68 12.67 24.39
CA SER A 193 3.41 13.00 25.09
C SER A 193 2.45 13.72 24.12
N LEU A 194 1.28 14.17 24.61
CA LEU A 194 0.40 15.08 23.85
C LEU A 194 1.11 16.39 23.47
N LYS A 195 2.13 16.84 24.23
CA LYS A 195 2.92 18.03 23.92
C LYS A 195 3.92 17.82 22.78
N SER A 196 4.11 16.59 22.32
CA SER A 196 4.94 16.27 21.15
C SER A 196 4.36 16.86 19.84
N VAL A 197 3.07 17.19 19.84
CA VAL A 197 2.41 17.83 18.69
C VAL A 197 2.57 19.34 18.79
N GLN A 198 3.48 19.89 18.01
CA GLN A 198 3.84 21.32 17.95
C GLN A 198 3.77 21.79 16.49
N ALA A 199 2.57 22.01 16.00
CA ALA A 199 2.36 22.34 14.58
C ALA A 199 3.35 23.39 14.03
N PRO A 200 3.95 23.16 12.84
CA PRO A 200 3.72 22.04 11.93
C PRO A 200 4.54 20.78 12.25
N PHE A 201 5.34 20.78 13.30
CA PHE A 201 6.20 19.66 13.71
C PHE A 201 5.50 18.75 14.70
N VAL A 202 5.80 17.47 14.60
CA VAL A 202 5.40 16.44 15.56
C VAL A 202 6.65 15.68 15.99
N GLN A 203 6.99 15.75 17.28
CA GLN A 203 8.11 14.99 17.84
C GLN A 203 7.76 13.51 17.96
N PRO A 204 8.73 12.59 17.96
CA PRO A 204 8.48 11.15 18.07
C PRO A 204 7.62 10.78 19.27
N VAL A 205 6.70 9.84 19.09
CA VAL A 205 5.87 9.31 20.17
C VAL A 205 5.84 7.78 20.10
N ILE A 206 6.07 7.15 21.26
CA ILE A 206 5.90 5.71 21.45
C ILE A 206 4.85 5.46 22.51
N LEU A 207 3.83 4.70 22.14
CA LEU A 207 2.75 4.25 23.00
C LEU A 207 2.85 2.75 23.22
N VAL A 208 2.40 2.28 24.37
CA VAL A 208 2.28 0.84 24.70
C VAL A 208 0.89 0.54 25.22
N ASP A 209 0.51 -0.73 25.15
CA ASP A 209 -0.71 -1.30 25.73
C ASP A 209 -1.98 -0.56 25.28
N VAL A 210 -2.00 -0.07 24.06
CA VAL A 210 -3.18 0.57 23.48
C VAL A 210 -4.18 -0.50 23.04
N PRO A 211 -5.41 -0.50 23.55
CA PRO A 211 -6.41 -1.50 23.19
C PRO A 211 -6.71 -1.56 21.68
N GLU A 212 -6.95 -2.75 21.16
CA GLU A 212 -7.16 -3.01 19.73
C GLU A 212 -8.40 -2.31 19.14
N ASN A 213 -9.36 -1.92 19.97
CA ASN A 213 -10.53 -1.13 19.56
C ASN A 213 -10.29 0.38 19.49
N SER A 214 -9.12 0.85 19.94
CA SER A 214 -8.76 2.28 19.86
C SER A 214 -8.63 2.73 18.41
N ALA A 215 -9.06 3.97 18.14
CA ALA A 215 -8.86 4.59 16.82
C ALA A 215 -7.38 4.65 16.45
N ALA A 216 -6.50 4.84 17.42
CA ALA A 216 -5.05 4.89 17.19
C ALA A 216 -4.47 3.56 16.70
N VAL A 217 -5.10 2.41 16.98
CA VAL A 217 -4.70 1.08 16.47
C VAL A 217 -5.41 0.75 15.16
N ARG A 218 -6.66 1.20 14.99
CA ARG A 218 -7.52 0.79 13.87
C ARG A 218 -7.39 1.65 12.62
N GLU A 219 -7.11 2.97 12.83
CA GLU A 219 -7.07 3.95 11.75
C GLU A 219 -5.64 4.38 11.46
N GLU A 220 -5.36 4.70 10.19
CA GLU A 220 -4.07 5.24 9.77
C GLU A 220 -3.81 6.59 10.46
N THR A 221 -2.68 6.70 11.15
CA THR A 221 -2.27 7.93 11.84
C THR A 221 -1.46 8.86 10.94
N PHE A 222 -0.64 8.29 10.05
CA PHE A 222 0.20 9.02 9.10
C PHE A 222 1.04 10.12 9.77
N GLY A 223 1.69 9.75 10.87
CA GLY A 223 2.49 10.63 11.71
C GLY A 223 3.58 9.85 12.46
N PRO A 224 4.56 10.52 13.09
CA PRO A 224 5.71 9.88 13.74
C PRO A 224 5.32 9.27 15.10
N ILE A 225 4.35 8.37 15.07
CA ILE A 225 3.75 7.72 16.23
C ILE A 225 3.77 6.22 16.00
N ILE A 226 4.25 5.48 16.98
CA ILE A 226 4.22 4.02 16.95
C ILE A 226 3.56 3.46 18.21
N ILE A 227 2.75 2.43 18.02
CA ILE A 227 2.10 1.68 19.09
C ILE A 227 2.78 0.32 19.20
N ILE A 228 3.22 -0.05 20.39
CA ILE A 228 3.87 -1.33 20.67
C ILE A 228 3.00 -2.11 21.64
N ASN A 229 2.35 -3.16 21.15
CA ASN A 229 1.52 -4.05 21.95
C ASN A 229 2.22 -5.40 22.13
N ARG A 230 2.16 -5.94 23.35
CA ARG A 230 2.69 -7.25 23.69
C ARG A 230 1.72 -8.33 23.23
N VAL A 231 2.26 -9.47 22.79
CA VAL A 231 1.46 -10.65 22.44
C VAL A 231 2.08 -11.89 23.08
N ALA A 232 1.21 -12.78 23.57
CA ALA A 232 1.66 -14.04 24.17
C ALA A 232 2.14 -15.05 23.13
N THR A 233 1.61 -14.96 21.89
CA THR A 233 1.93 -15.90 20.81
C THR A 233 2.00 -15.22 19.45
N MET A 234 2.77 -15.79 18.53
CA MET A 234 2.78 -15.35 17.13
C MET A 234 1.44 -15.60 16.41
N LYS A 235 0.63 -16.54 16.88
CA LYS A 235 -0.72 -16.75 16.37
C LYS A 235 -1.60 -15.54 16.66
N GLU A 236 -1.57 -15.05 17.88
CA GLU A 236 -2.26 -13.83 18.29
C GLU A 236 -1.80 -12.61 17.46
N ALA A 237 -0.48 -12.43 17.29
CA ALA A 237 0.06 -11.36 16.44
C ALA A 237 -0.49 -11.39 15.00
N ILE A 238 -0.62 -12.59 14.43
CA ILE A 238 -1.20 -12.79 13.09
C ILE A 238 -2.68 -12.45 13.08
N GLU A 239 -3.45 -12.92 14.07
CA GLU A 239 -4.88 -12.66 14.19
C GLU A 239 -5.16 -11.16 14.32
N LEU A 240 -4.47 -10.46 15.20
CA LEU A 240 -4.58 -9.01 15.39
C LEU A 240 -4.15 -8.23 14.13
N SER A 241 -3.09 -8.66 13.47
CA SER A 241 -2.65 -8.07 12.20
C SER A 241 -3.73 -8.19 11.12
N ASN A 242 -4.34 -9.37 10.99
CA ASN A 242 -5.35 -9.67 9.99
C ASN A 242 -6.72 -9.04 10.28
N ALA A 243 -7.01 -8.70 11.52
CA ALA A 243 -8.26 -8.03 11.93
C ALA A 243 -8.39 -6.61 11.39
N SER A 244 -7.30 -6.00 10.92
CA SER A 244 -7.33 -4.67 10.30
C SER A 244 -8.16 -4.66 9.03
N ARG A 245 -8.88 -3.56 8.80
CA ARG A 245 -9.53 -3.27 7.52
C ARG A 245 -8.53 -2.97 6.41
N TYR A 246 -7.30 -2.59 6.75
CA TYR A 246 -6.19 -2.37 5.83
C TYR A 246 -5.42 -3.67 5.54
N GLY A 247 -4.64 -3.64 4.48
CA GLY A 247 -3.79 -4.74 4.09
C GLY A 247 -2.78 -4.32 3.01
N LEU A 248 -2.01 -3.24 3.28
CA LEU A 248 -0.98 -2.78 2.35
C LEU A 248 0.28 -3.63 2.50
N GLY A 249 0.99 -3.49 3.60
CA GLY A 249 2.20 -4.22 3.89
C GLY A 249 2.21 -4.81 5.31
N ALA A 250 3.24 -5.59 5.59
CA ALA A 250 3.59 -6.09 6.91
C ALA A 250 5.09 -6.37 6.99
N ASN A 251 5.66 -6.26 8.19
CA ASN A 251 7.06 -6.57 8.45
C ASN A 251 7.17 -7.66 9.52
N VAL A 252 7.96 -8.70 9.28
CA VAL A 252 8.11 -9.84 10.19
C VAL A 252 9.57 -10.01 10.58
N TRP A 253 9.87 -9.93 11.86
CA TRP A 253 11.20 -10.13 12.41
C TRP A 253 11.29 -11.46 13.15
N SER A 254 11.97 -12.42 12.56
CA SER A 254 12.20 -13.77 13.12
C SER A 254 13.32 -14.46 12.36
N LYS A 255 14.15 -15.21 13.06
CA LYS A 255 15.21 -16.04 12.44
C LYS A 255 14.66 -17.34 11.83
N ARG A 256 13.62 -17.93 12.41
CA ARG A 256 13.15 -19.28 12.05
C ARG A 256 11.74 -19.33 11.50
N GLN A 257 10.84 -18.45 11.98
CA GLN A 257 9.40 -18.52 11.70
C GLN A 257 8.93 -17.51 10.64
N GLY A 258 9.81 -16.65 10.14
CA GLY A 258 9.42 -15.53 9.27
C GLY A 258 8.54 -15.95 8.08
N LYS A 259 8.91 -16.97 7.32
CA LYS A 259 8.11 -17.48 6.19
C LYS A 259 6.75 -18.02 6.63
N LYS A 260 6.70 -18.75 7.76
CA LYS A 260 5.45 -19.31 8.30
C LYS A 260 4.50 -18.22 8.76
N ILE A 261 5.00 -17.16 9.39
CA ILE A 261 4.20 -16.01 9.81
C ILE A 261 3.71 -15.26 8.57
N ALA A 262 4.62 -14.93 7.66
CA ALA A 262 4.31 -14.18 6.44
C ALA A 262 3.22 -14.84 5.59
N SER A 263 3.23 -16.17 5.45
CA SER A 263 2.22 -16.91 4.65
C SER A 263 0.81 -16.88 5.23
N GLN A 264 0.61 -16.39 6.45
CA GLN A 264 -0.69 -16.30 7.12
C GLN A 264 -1.21 -14.86 7.21
N LEU A 265 -0.43 -13.87 6.74
CA LEU A 265 -0.83 -12.47 6.75
C LEU A 265 -1.66 -12.10 5.53
N HIS A 266 -2.76 -11.40 5.74
CA HIS A 266 -3.70 -10.98 4.70
C HIS A 266 -3.41 -9.54 4.26
N CYS A 267 -2.26 -9.32 3.63
CA CYS A 267 -1.84 -8.05 3.06
C CYS A 267 -1.20 -8.27 1.69
N GLY A 268 -0.99 -7.19 0.95
CA GLY A 268 -0.43 -7.25 -0.38
C GLY A 268 1.06 -7.58 -0.41
N MET A 269 1.79 -7.18 0.64
CA MET A 269 3.25 -7.30 0.70
C MET A 269 3.72 -7.69 2.09
N VAL A 270 4.74 -8.54 2.18
CA VAL A 270 5.39 -8.88 3.45
C VAL A 270 6.90 -8.85 3.30
N ALA A 271 7.57 -8.09 4.17
CA ALA A 271 9.02 -8.11 4.31
C ALA A 271 9.43 -8.98 5.50
N ILE A 272 10.46 -9.81 5.34
CA ILE A 272 11.00 -10.64 6.41
C ILE A 272 12.41 -10.16 6.75
N ASN A 273 12.64 -9.81 8.03
CA ASN A 273 13.90 -9.25 8.55
C ASN A 273 14.39 -8.00 7.79
N SER A 274 13.45 -7.25 7.27
CA SER A 274 13.66 -5.94 6.63
C SER A 274 12.38 -5.10 6.72
N THR A 275 12.51 -3.82 6.40
CA THR A 275 11.39 -2.91 6.21
C THR A 275 11.56 -2.20 4.87
N PHE A 276 10.47 -1.77 4.23
CA PHE A 276 10.48 -1.07 2.93
C PHE A 276 11.11 -1.82 1.74
N SER A 277 11.63 -3.04 1.94
CA SER A 277 12.33 -3.79 0.86
C SER A 277 11.43 -4.05 -0.34
N PHE A 278 10.14 -4.31 -0.15
CA PHE A 278 9.17 -4.49 -1.22
C PHE A 278 8.92 -3.23 -2.04
N ALA A 279 9.16 -2.03 -1.47
CA ALA A 279 9.06 -0.78 -2.21
C ALA A 279 10.35 -0.43 -2.96
N ALA A 280 11.50 -0.90 -2.45
CA ALA A 280 12.80 -0.66 -3.05
C ALA A 280 13.11 -1.58 -4.25
N ILE A 281 12.42 -2.72 -4.36
CA ILE A 281 12.66 -3.71 -5.41
C ILE A 281 11.61 -3.53 -6.52
N SER A 282 11.97 -2.82 -7.58
CA SER A 282 11.06 -2.51 -8.69
C SER A 282 10.57 -3.74 -9.49
N SER A 283 11.21 -4.90 -9.34
CA SER A 283 10.82 -6.14 -10.02
C SER A 283 9.77 -6.96 -9.30
N VAL A 284 9.35 -6.56 -8.08
CA VAL A 284 8.27 -7.22 -7.35
C VAL A 284 7.01 -6.35 -7.33
N PRO A 285 5.81 -6.95 -7.42
CA PRO A 285 4.58 -6.17 -7.42
C PRO A 285 4.38 -5.46 -6.07
N PHE A 286 4.01 -4.18 -6.15
CA PHE A 286 3.66 -3.35 -5.02
C PHE A 286 2.16 -3.06 -5.04
N GLY A 287 1.49 -3.18 -3.91
CA GLY A 287 0.07 -2.82 -3.78
C GLY A 287 -0.64 -3.58 -2.67
N GLY A 288 -1.78 -3.02 -2.27
CA GLY A 288 -2.58 -3.49 -1.15
C GLY A 288 -3.71 -4.45 -1.51
N VAL A 289 -4.42 -4.85 -0.46
CA VAL A 289 -5.73 -5.54 -0.50
C VAL A 289 -6.66 -4.86 0.51
N LYS A 290 -7.93 -5.25 0.56
CA LYS A 290 -8.95 -4.68 1.45
C LYS A 290 -9.09 -3.16 1.21
N ASP A 291 -9.18 -2.36 2.28
CA ASP A 291 -9.29 -0.90 2.22
C ASP A 291 -7.98 -0.19 1.81
N SER A 292 -6.88 -0.91 1.67
CA SER A 292 -5.62 -0.40 1.10
C SER A 292 -5.63 -0.36 -0.44
N GLY A 293 -6.72 -0.75 -1.07
CA GLY A 293 -6.92 -0.62 -2.51
C GLY A 293 -6.71 -1.91 -3.28
N TYR A 294 -6.55 -1.79 -4.59
CA TYR A 294 -6.38 -2.90 -5.52
C TYR A 294 -5.66 -2.46 -6.80
N GLY A 295 -5.22 -3.43 -7.60
CA GLY A 295 -4.25 -3.26 -8.66
C GLY A 295 -2.83 -3.38 -8.12
N ARG A 296 -1.86 -3.24 -8.98
CA ARG A 296 -0.44 -3.29 -8.62
C ARG A 296 0.34 -2.22 -9.36
N VAL A 297 1.40 -1.75 -8.71
CA VAL A 297 2.50 -1.02 -9.36
C VAL A 297 3.75 -1.85 -9.18
N HIS A 298 4.77 -1.61 -9.98
CA HIS A 298 5.99 -2.40 -10.05
C HIS A 298 5.78 -3.85 -10.56
N GLY A 299 6.87 -4.49 -10.94
CA GLY A 299 6.88 -5.84 -11.48
C GLY A 299 6.14 -6.00 -12.81
N PRO A 300 6.08 -7.21 -13.34
CA PRO A 300 5.27 -7.53 -14.51
C PRO A 300 3.78 -7.21 -14.31
N GLU A 301 3.27 -7.44 -13.11
CA GLU A 301 1.88 -7.16 -12.73
C GLU A 301 1.56 -5.66 -12.87
N GLY A 302 2.46 -4.79 -12.41
CA GLY A 302 2.31 -3.35 -12.54
C GLY A 302 2.33 -2.88 -14.00
N LEU A 303 3.13 -3.49 -14.86
CA LEU A 303 3.12 -3.19 -16.29
C LEU A 303 1.80 -3.61 -16.94
N LEU A 304 1.30 -4.79 -16.60
CA LEU A 304 0.06 -5.34 -17.14
C LEU A 304 -1.17 -4.51 -16.74
N GLU A 305 -1.13 -3.80 -15.62
CA GLU A 305 -2.22 -2.89 -15.21
C GLU A 305 -2.50 -1.80 -16.24
N TYR A 306 -1.50 -1.38 -17.02
CA TYR A 306 -1.63 -0.35 -18.05
C TYR A 306 -1.80 -0.92 -19.47
N THR A 307 -2.22 -2.17 -19.56
CA THR A 307 -2.53 -2.88 -20.80
C THR A 307 -3.90 -3.55 -20.69
N TYR A 308 -4.43 -4.02 -21.80
CA TYR A 308 -5.58 -4.91 -21.81
C TYR A 308 -5.31 -6.15 -22.67
N PRO A 309 -5.69 -7.36 -22.23
CA PRO A 309 -5.50 -8.57 -23.00
C PRO A 309 -6.47 -8.57 -24.20
N ARG A 310 -5.95 -8.92 -25.38
CA ARG A 310 -6.76 -9.10 -26.58
C ARG A 310 -6.61 -10.53 -27.07
N THR A 311 -7.71 -11.24 -27.17
CA THR A 311 -7.74 -12.61 -27.71
C THR A 311 -7.97 -12.59 -29.21
N VAL A 312 -7.05 -13.22 -29.95
CA VAL A 312 -7.20 -13.46 -31.38
C VAL A 312 -7.16 -14.97 -31.62
N VAL A 313 -8.23 -15.50 -32.17
CA VAL A 313 -8.35 -16.92 -32.49
C VAL A 313 -8.42 -17.10 -34.00
N ARG A 314 -7.55 -17.95 -34.53
CA ARG A 314 -7.55 -18.35 -35.94
C ARG A 314 -7.77 -19.85 -36.07
N THR A 315 -8.81 -20.25 -36.80
CA THR A 315 -9.02 -21.65 -37.18
C THR A 315 -8.01 -22.03 -38.27
N ARG A 316 -7.13 -22.96 -37.94
CA ARG A 316 -6.11 -23.46 -38.91
C ARG A 316 -6.61 -24.61 -39.79
N PHE A 317 -7.54 -25.41 -39.26
CA PHE A 317 -8.09 -26.60 -39.93
C PHE A 317 -9.61 -26.56 -39.86
N ASN A 318 -10.26 -26.82 -41.00
CA ASN A 318 -11.71 -27.01 -41.06
C ASN A 318 -12.07 -28.37 -40.45
N ILE A 319 -12.61 -28.34 -39.25
CA ILE A 319 -13.20 -29.53 -38.65
C ILE A 319 -14.53 -29.78 -39.35
N PRO A 320 -14.76 -30.98 -39.92
CA PRO A 320 -16.01 -31.29 -40.68
C PRO A 320 -17.26 -31.34 -39.80
N LEU A 321 -17.13 -31.05 -38.51
CA LEU A 321 -18.21 -30.98 -37.51
C LEU A 321 -18.85 -29.61 -37.51
N LYS A 322 -20.14 -29.52 -37.77
CA LYS A 322 -20.88 -28.23 -37.85
C LYS A 322 -21.41 -27.78 -36.48
N PHE A 323 -20.53 -27.58 -35.48
CA PHE A 323 -20.96 -27.21 -34.13
C PHE A 323 -21.65 -25.85 -34.05
N LEU A 324 -21.12 -24.86 -34.76
CA LEU A 324 -21.63 -23.50 -34.82
C LEU A 324 -22.35 -23.25 -36.15
N SER A 325 -23.38 -24.07 -36.46
CA SER A 325 -24.13 -23.96 -37.70
C SER A 325 -25.58 -24.44 -37.49
N PHE A 326 -26.53 -23.71 -38.05
CA PHE A 326 -27.93 -24.16 -38.12
C PHE A 326 -28.12 -25.44 -38.99
N LYS A 327 -27.11 -25.82 -39.75
CA LYS A 327 -27.06 -27.08 -40.52
C LYS A 327 -26.51 -28.25 -39.71
N ARG A 328 -26.43 -28.11 -38.37
CA ARG A 328 -26.01 -29.14 -37.42
C ARG A 328 -26.97 -30.31 -37.43
N ARG A 329 -26.43 -31.49 -37.40
CA ARG A 329 -27.24 -32.75 -37.45
C ARG A 329 -27.15 -33.48 -36.11
N PRO A 330 -28.14 -34.30 -35.71
CA PRO A 330 -28.12 -35.06 -34.46
C PRO A 330 -26.87 -35.93 -34.26
N LYS A 331 -26.28 -36.41 -35.35
CA LYS A 331 -25.02 -37.19 -35.30
C LYS A 331 -23.82 -36.35 -34.88
N ASP A 332 -23.82 -35.06 -35.18
CA ASP A 332 -22.73 -34.13 -34.81
C ASP A 332 -22.79 -33.94 -33.28
N ASP A 333 -23.99 -33.89 -32.67
CA ASP A 333 -24.18 -33.79 -31.22
C ASP A 333 -23.64 -35.00 -30.47
N LYS A 334 -23.98 -36.23 -30.98
CA LYS A 334 -23.49 -37.46 -30.38
C LYS A 334 -21.97 -37.55 -30.38
N LEU A 335 -21.33 -37.05 -31.43
CA LEU A 335 -19.87 -37.04 -31.54
C LEU A 335 -19.24 -36.05 -30.55
N VAL A 336 -19.84 -34.88 -30.35
CA VAL A 336 -19.39 -33.89 -29.35
C VAL A 336 -19.46 -34.48 -27.95
N VAL A 337 -20.61 -35.05 -27.60
CA VAL A 337 -20.81 -35.69 -26.28
C VAL A 337 -19.77 -36.78 -26.04
N LYS A 338 -19.49 -37.59 -27.06
CA LYS A 338 -18.46 -38.64 -26.98
C LYS A 338 -17.06 -38.05 -26.79
N ALA A 339 -16.71 -37.05 -27.57
CA ALA A 339 -15.39 -36.35 -27.45
C ALA A 339 -15.23 -35.70 -26.07
N THR A 340 -16.27 -35.01 -25.57
CA THR A 340 -16.26 -34.35 -24.25
C THR A 340 -16.10 -35.37 -23.13
N LYS A 341 -16.76 -36.52 -23.21
CA LYS A 341 -16.61 -37.62 -22.25
C LYS A 341 -15.18 -38.17 -22.22
N ILE A 342 -14.55 -38.34 -23.40
CA ILE A 342 -13.16 -38.82 -23.50
C ILE A 342 -12.18 -37.78 -22.93
N LEU A 343 -12.39 -36.51 -23.18
CA LEU A 343 -11.54 -35.42 -22.67
C LEU A 343 -11.70 -35.24 -21.15
N LYS A 344 -12.93 -35.28 -20.64
CA LYS A 344 -13.16 -35.18 -19.18
C LYS A 344 -12.68 -36.43 -18.42
N GLY A 345 -12.74 -37.60 -19.00
CA GLY A 345 -12.25 -38.84 -18.41
C GLY A 345 -10.69 -38.93 -18.36
N ARG A 346 -9.98 -37.98 -19.00
CA ARG A 346 -8.51 -37.85 -18.92
C ARG A 346 -8.05 -36.74 -17.98
N LEU A 347 -8.97 -35.95 -17.42
CA LEU A 347 -8.71 -34.84 -16.52
C LEU A 347 -9.15 -35.09 -15.07
N GLY A 348 -9.58 -36.34 -14.78
CA GLY A 348 -9.92 -36.84 -13.45
C GLY A 348 -8.87 -37.81 -12.90
#